data_2a9af508d4e7cf3d9a62d13525dfa975
#
_entry.id   2a9af508d4e7cf3d9a62d13525dfa975
#
_cell.length_a   1.000
_cell.length_b   1.000
_cell.length_c   1.000
_cell.angle_alpha   90.00
_cell.angle_beta   90.00
_cell.angle_gamma   90.00
#
_symmetry.space_group_name_H-M   'P 1'
#
loop_
_entity.id
_entity.type
_entity.pdbx_description
1 polymer ?
#
loop_
_entity_poly.entity_id
_entity_poly.type
_entity_poly.pdbx_seq_one_letter_code
_entity_poly.pdbx_strand_id
1 'polypeptide(L)'
;MYYGNKQKASDKFFPVPNVIFNLGLEGGEILVYLYLMYCEDRKTFQCYPGYKTIGSAVGMSINTVRKYVQSLEKKRLITTEWTMVRTKSGKAHNGTLKYTIRPVQEAVDFYEEIQMKRLYAEAARRRAEEALARYDEKHRYSHSKPIENEAG
;
A
#
# COMPACT_ATOMS: atom_id res chain seq x y z
N MET A 1 1.40 6.15 -33.86
CA MET A 1 1.74 7.48 -33.35
C MET A 1 3.25 7.55 -33.11
N TYR A 2 3.92 8.28 -33.93
CA TYR A 2 5.36 8.45 -33.80
C TYR A 2 5.61 9.43 -32.67
N TYR A 3 5.95 8.97 -31.50
CA TYR A 3 6.55 9.83 -30.50
C TYR A 3 7.97 10.12 -31.00
N GLY A 4 8.09 11.22 -31.75
CA GLY A 4 9.38 11.64 -32.26
C GLY A 4 10.37 11.73 -31.10
N ASN A 5 11.45 11.08 -31.28
CA ASN A 5 12.69 10.97 -30.52
C ASN A 5 12.95 12.10 -29.50
N LYS A 6 12.22 12.10 -28.40
CA LYS A 6 12.56 12.92 -27.24
C LYS A 6 13.71 12.31 -26.43
N GLN A 7 14.01 11.06 -26.66
CA GLN A 7 15.06 10.31 -25.98
C GLN A 7 16.05 9.78 -27.03
N LYS A 8 17.33 9.98 -26.79
CA LYS A 8 18.39 9.43 -27.61
C LYS A 8 18.51 7.93 -27.33
N ALA A 9 18.93 7.15 -28.34
CA ALA A 9 19.18 5.71 -28.18
C ALA A 9 20.22 5.37 -27.10
N SER A 10 21.08 6.33 -26.73
CA SER A 10 22.03 6.22 -25.63
C SER A 10 21.40 6.38 -24.26
N ASP A 11 20.17 6.90 -24.17
CA ASP A 11 19.51 7.12 -22.89
C ASP A 11 19.00 5.78 -22.34
N LYS A 12 19.42 5.46 -21.15
CA LYS A 12 18.96 4.26 -20.45
C LYS A 12 17.63 4.56 -19.77
N PHE A 13 16.70 3.65 -19.93
CA PHE A 13 15.40 3.71 -19.27
C PHE A 13 14.97 2.30 -18.83
N PHE A 14 14.03 2.24 -17.92
CA PHE A 14 13.43 0.99 -17.45
C PHE A 14 11.90 1.06 -17.55
N PRO A 15 11.25 -0.08 -17.83
CA PRO A 15 9.80 -0.12 -17.91
C PRO A 15 9.17 -0.06 -16.52
N VAL A 16 8.05 0.65 -16.43
CA VAL A 16 7.23 0.75 -15.21
C VAL A 16 5.84 0.23 -15.53
N PRO A 17 5.27 -0.66 -14.69
CA PRO A 17 3.91 -1.14 -14.89
C PRO A 17 2.90 0.01 -14.79
N ASN A 18 2.05 0.17 -15.79
CA ASN A 18 1.04 1.23 -15.82
C ASN A 18 0.08 1.15 -14.62
N VAL A 19 -0.20 -0.05 -14.13
CA VAL A 19 -1.13 -0.31 -13.02
C VAL A 19 -0.70 0.34 -11.70
N ILE A 20 0.56 0.75 -11.56
CA ILE A 20 1.07 1.41 -10.34
C ILE A 20 0.22 2.64 -9.96
N PHE A 21 -0.35 3.33 -10.94
CA PHE A 21 -1.19 4.50 -10.69
C PHE A 21 -2.61 4.16 -10.20
N ASN A 22 -2.98 2.89 -10.24
CA ASN A 22 -4.31 2.39 -9.86
C ASN A 22 -4.31 1.59 -8.55
N LEU A 23 -3.19 1.60 -7.81
CA LEU A 23 -3.02 0.83 -6.58
C LEU A 23 -3.18 1.67 -5.28
N GLY A 24 -3.64 2.90 -5.40
CA GLY A 24 -3.81 3.79 -4.25
C GLY A 24 -2.50 4.16 -3.55
N LEU A 25 -1.40 4.24 -4.31
CA LEU A 25 -0.09 4.63 -3.78
C LEU A 25 0.01 6.14 -3.62
N GLU A 26 0.68 6.59 -2.56
CA GLU A 26 1.09 7.98 -2.42
C GLU A 26 2.24 8.30 -3.39
N GLY A 27 2.39 9.58 -3.76
CA GLY A 27 3.46 10.01 -4.66
C GLY A 27 4.85 9.63 -4.16
N GLY A 28 5.10 9.73 -2.85
CA GLY A 28 6.36 9.31 -2.25
C GLY A 28 6.60 7.80 -2.31
N GLU A 29 5.57 6.98 -2.15
CA GLU A 29 5.66 5.53 -2.35
C GLU A 29 6.06 5.20 -3.80
N ILE A 30 5.44 5.86 -4.76
CA ILE A 30 5.75 5.69 -6.19
C ILE A 30 7.22 6.04 -6.45
N LEU A 31 7.71 7.18 -5.96
CA LEU A 31 9.10 7.58 -6.15
C LEU A 31 10.08 6.58 -5.56
N VAL A 32 9.85 6.10 -4.34
CA VAL A 32 10.70 5.09 -3.71
C VAL A 32 10.66 3.78 -4.50
N TYR A 33 9.48 3.34 -4.92
CA TYR A 33 9.33 2.15 -5.73
C TYR A 33 10.05 2.24 -7.08
N LEU A 34 9.91 3.37 -7.77
CA LEU A 34 10.62 3.63 -9.03
C LEU A 34 12.14 3.60 -8.85
N TYR A 35 12.64 4.17 -7.76
CA TYR A 35 14.08 4.14 -7.48
C TYR A 35 14.58 2.72 -7.20
N LEU A 36 13.81 1.90 -6.47
CA LEU A 36 14.14 0.49 -6.25
C LEU A 36 14.13 -0.30 -7.58
N MET A 37 13.18 -0.06 -8.45
CA MET A 37 13.15 -0.65 -9.80
C MET A 37 14.34 -0.21 -10.64
N TYR A 38 14.75 1.03 -10.51
CA TYR A 38 15.96 1.54 -11.17
C TYR A 38 17.22 0.83 -10.68
N CYS A 39 17.31 0.53 -9.38
CA CYS A 39 18.46 -0.13 -8.77
C CYS A 39 18.46 -1.66 -8.94
N GLU A 40 17.35 -2.30 -9.30
CA GLU A 40 17.24 -3.75 -9.31
C GLU A 40 18.15 -4.42 -10.34
N ASP A 41 18.71 -5.55 -9.98
CA ASP A 41 19.26 -6.50 -10.93
C ASP A 41 18.12 -7.18 -11.68
N ARG A 42 18.15 -7.09 -13.02
CA ARG A 42 17.10 -7.63 -13.89
C ARG A 42 16.95 -9.14 -13.86
N LYS A 43 17.97 -9.85 -13.37
CA LYS A 43 17.97 -11.32 -13.26
C LYS A 43 17.38 -11.78 -11.93
N THR A 44 17.70 -11.08 -10.85
CA THR A 44 17.31 -11.46 -9.49
C THR A 44 16.13 -10.64 -8.95
N PHE A 45 15.82 -9.50 -9.56
CA PHE A 45 14.84 -8.51 -9.08
C PHE A 45 15.17 -7.96 -7.70
N GLN A 46 16.47 -7.95 -7.34
CA GLN A 46 16.96 -7.54 -6.03
C GLN A 46 17.87 -6.31 -6.12
N CYS A 47 17.87 -5.52 -5.06
CA CYS A 47 18.79 -4.40 -4.87
C CYS A 47 19.04 -4.16 -3.38
N TYR A 48 20.07 -3.36 -3.09
CA TYR A 48 20.58 -3.17 -1.73
C TYR A 48 20.81 -1.69 -1.36
N PRO A 49 20.08 -0.69 -1.87
CA PRO A 49 20.35 0.70 -1.52
C PRO A 49 19.99 0.97 -0.05
N GLY A 50 20.85 1.70 0.67
CA GLY A 50 20.52 2.17 2.01
C GLY A 50 19.45 3.26 1.99
N TYR A 51 18.74 3.46 3.09
CA TYR A 51 17.72 4.52 3.20
C TYR A 51 18.27 5.92 2.89
N LYS A 52 19.52 6.19 3.30
CA LYS A 52 20.19 7.46 2.98
C LYS A 52 20.38 7.62 1.47
N THR A 53 20.79 6.58 0.78
CA THR A 53 20.98 6.57 -0.67
C THR A 53 19.66 6.81 -1.39
N ILE A 54 18.60 6.10 -1.01
CA ILE A 54 17.25 6.30 -1.54
C ILE A 54 16.80 7.74 -1.30
N GLY A 55 16.91 8.22 -0.05
CA GLY A 55 16.49 9.58 0.32
C GLY A 55 17.20 10.66 -0.45
N SER A 56 18.50 10.53 -0.68
CA SER A 56 19.28 11.45 -1.51
C SER A 56 18.82 11.47 -2.96
N ALA A 57 18.46 10.31 -3.50
CA ALA A 57 18.00 10.19 -4.89
C ALA A 57 16.60 10.79 -5.13
N VAL A 58 15.68 10.63 -4.16
CA VAL A 58 14.28 11.04 -4.31
C VAL A 58 13.90 12.29 -3.49
N GLY A 59 14.87 12.90 -2.81
CA GLY A 59 14.66 14.14 -2.05
C GLY A 59 13.85 13.94 -0.75
N MET A 60 14.09 12.85 -0.03
CA MET A 60 13.37 12.50 1.20
C MET A 60 14.32 12.23 2.36
N SER A 61 13.85 12.47 3.59
CA SER A 61 14.55 12.08 4.80
C SER A 61 14.60 10.54 4.96
N ILE A 62 15.56 10.06 5.74
CA ILE A 62 15.67 8.63 6.06
C ILE A 62 14.39 8.08 6.68
N ASN A 63 13.77 8.82 7.59
CA ASN A 63 12.53 8.41 8.25
C ASN A 63 11.36 8.31 7.27
N THR A 64 11.26 9.25 6.33
CA THR A 64 10.24 9.23 5.27
C THR A 64 10.44 8.03 4.34
N VAL A 65 11.68 7.76 3.92
CA VAL A 65 12.02 6.58 3.12
C VAL A 65 11.61 5.29 3.85
N ARG A 66 11.96 5.18 5.13
CA ARG A 66 11.60 4.00 5.94
C ARG A 66 10.09 3.79 5.97
N LYS A 67 9.32 4.84 6.18
CA LYS A 67 7.86 4.82 6.16
C LYS A 67 7.32 4.27 4.83
N TYR A 68 7.82 4.76 3.71
CA TYR A 68 7.38 4.34 2.39
C TYR A 68 7.84 2.92 2.03
N VAL A 69 9.03 2.51 2.44
CA VAL A 69 9.49 1.12 2.28
C VAL A 69 8.56 0.16 3.02
N GLN A 70 8.23 0.46 4.27
CA GLN A 70 7.28 -0.36 5.04
C GLN A 70 5.89 -0.41 4.40
N SER A 71 5.42 0.70 3.86
CA SER A 71 4.14 0.78 3.16
C SER A 71 4.14 -0.04 1.86
N LEU A 72 5.19 0.05 1.05
CA LEU A 72 5.34 -0.75 -0.16
C LEU A 72 5.38 -2.26 0.13
N GLU A 73 6.05 -2.66 1.21
CA GLU A 73 6.09 -4.05 1.66
C GLU A 73 4.71 -4.53 2.10
N LYS A 74 3.99 -3.73 2.88
CA LYS A 74 2.62 -4.01 3.31
C LYS A 74 1.66 -4.14 2.12
N LYS A 75 1.87 -3.36 1.07
CA LYS A 75 1.07 -3.41 -0.17
C LYS A 75 1.55 -4.48 -1.16
N ARG A 76 2.51 -5.31 -0.76
CA ARG A 76 3.04 -6.45 -1.53
C ARG A 76 3.75 -6.09 -2.84
N LEU A 77 4.27 -4.88 -2.95
CA LEU A 77 5.08 -4.47 -4.10
C LEU A 77 6.53 -4.92 -3.98
N ILE A 78 7.03 -5.01 -2.75
CA ILE A 78 8.39 -5.44 -2.42
C ILE A 78 8.38 -6.37 -1.21
N THR A 79 9.46 -7.11 -1.05
CA THR A 79 9.84 -7.73 0.23
C THR A 79 11.20 -7.23 0.65
N THR A 80 11.44 -7.20 1.94
CA THR A 80 12.71 -6.76 2.53
C THR A 80 13.29 -7.85 3.42
N GLU A 81 14.61 -7.94 3.42
CA GLU A 81 15.35 -8.90 4.23
C GLU A 81 16.71 -8.31 4.60
N TRP A 82 17.09 -8.40 5.87
CA TRP A 82 18.42 -8.01 6.29
C TRP A 82 19.45 -9.04 5.86
N THR A 83 20.52 -8.59 5.22
CA THR A 83 21.68 -9.45 4.99
C THR A 83 22.46 -9.62 6.29
N MET A 84 22.98 -10.81 6.52
CA MET A 84 23.80 -11.11 7.70
C MET A 84 25.28 -10.96 7.36
N VAL A 85 25.99 -10.19 8.16
CA VAL A 85 27.43 -10.01 8.05
C VAL A 85 28.08 -10.61 9.29
N ARG A 86 29.11 -11.45 9.09
CA ARG A 86 29.94 -11.95 10.19
C ARG A 86 31.20 -11.11 10.29
N THR A 87 31.47 -10.61 11.47
CA THR A 87 32.75 -9.94 11.79
C THR A 87 33.88 -10.92 11.92
N LYS A 88 35.11 -10.43 11.86
CA LYS A 88 36.32 -11.25 12.09
C LYS A 88 36.30 -11.95 13.47
N SER A 89 35.57 -11.43 14.45
CA SER A 89 35.35 -12.02 15.77
C SER A 89 34.24 -13.08 15.81
N GLY A 90 33.62 -13.42 14.68
CA GLY A 90 32.55 -14.42 14.58
C GLY A 90 31.16 -13.95 14.99
N LYS A 91 30.99 -12.68 15.39
CA LYS A 91 29.69 -12.10 15.72
C LYS A 91 28.91 -11.79 14.43
N ALA A 92 27.67 -12.26 14.36
CA ALA A 92 26.76 -11.91 13.30
C ALA A 92 26.03 -10.60 13.64
N HIS A 93 25.88 -9.71 12.65
CA HIS A 93 25.05 -8.50 12.75
C HIS A 93 24.36 -8.23 11.40
N ASN A 94 23.31 -7.40 11.45
CA ASN A 94 22.62 -6.99 10.24
C ASN A 94 23.56 -6.17 9.35
N GLY A 95 23.66 -6.56 8.09
CA GLY A 95 24.37 -5.80 7.06
C GLY A 95 23.45 -4.78 6.40
N THR A 96 23.34 -4.85 5.07
CA THR A 96 22.44 -4.02 4.27
C THR A 96 21.07 -4.64 4.16
N LEU A 97 20.05 -3.81 3.93
CA LEU A 97 18.70 -4.28 3.62
C LEU A 97 18.65 -4.69 2.15
N LYS A 98 18.20 -5.91 1.91
CA LYS A 98 17.94 -6.44 0.57
C LYS A 98 16.47 -6.22 0.24
N TYR A 99 16.21 -5.59 -0.90
CA TYR A 99 14.87 -5.41 -1.45
C TYR A 99 14.67 -6.40 -2.59
N THR A 100 13.53 -7.06 -2.62
CA THR A 100 13.11 -7.86 -3.77
C THR A 100 11.84 -7.24 -4.34
N ILE A 101 11.89 -6.86 -5.61
CA ILE A 101 10.72 -6.37 -6.34
C ILE A 101 9.84 -7.58 -6.64
N ARG A 102 8.60 -7.54 -6.17
CA ARG A 102 7.65 -8.63 -6.36
C ARG A 102 6.89 -8.47 -7.68
N PRO A 103 6.37 -9.57 -8.25
CA PRO A 103 5.45 -9.46 -9.38
C PRO A 103 4.30 -8.50 -9.03
N VAL A 104 4.04 -7.52 -9.89
CA VAL A 104 3.04 -6.47 -9.63
C VAL A 104 1.63 -7.04 -9.44
N GLN A 105 1.36 -8.21 -9.99
CA GLN A 105 0.08 -8.90 -9.80
C GLN A 105 -0.24 -9.20 -8.34
N GLU A 106 0.78 -9.49 -7.51
CA GLU A 106 0.59 -9.70 -6.08
C GLU A 106 0.02 -8.45 -5.38
N ALA A 107 0.47 -7.27 -5.79
CA ALA A 107 -0.04 -6.00 -5.26
C ALA A 107 -1.44 -5.70 -5.79
N VAL A 108 -1.72 -6.00 -7.05
CA VAL A 108 -3.06 -5.86 -7.65
C VAL A 108 -4.07 -6.73 -6.90
N ASP A 109 -3.77 -8.00 -6.71
CA ASP A 109 -4.65 -8.94 -6.01
C ASP A 109 -4.92 -8.50 -4.57
N PHE A 110 -3.89 -8.03 -3.88
CA PHE A 110 -4.02 -7.51 -2.52
C PHE A 110 -4.88 -6.23 -2.46
N TYR A 111 -4.69 -5.32 -3.40
CA TYR A 111 -5.48 -4.10 -3.49
C TYR A 111 -6.96 -4.42 -3.74
N GLU A 112 -7.25 -5.31 -4.68
CA GLU A 112 -8.60 -5.75 -4.99
C GLU A 112 -9.28 -6.43 -3.79
N GLU A 113 -8.56 -7.27 -3.07
CA GLU A 113 -9.04 -7.92 -1.84
C GLU A 113 -9.46 -6.89 -0.78
N ILE A 114 -8.62 -5.86 -0.58
CA ILE A 114 -8.94 -4.78 0.37
C ILE A 114 -10.16 -3.98 -0.10
N GLN A 115 -10.28 -3.65 -1.39
CA GLN A 115 -11.43 -2.93 -1.92
C GLN A 115 -12.72 -3.74 -1.72
N MET A 116 -12.69 -5.04 -1.98
CA MET A 116 -13.84 -5.93 -1.75
C MET A 116 -14.24 -5.98 -0.28
N LYS A 117 -13.27 -6.11 0.63
CA LYS A 117 -13.54 -6.07 2.08
C LYS A 117 -14.20 -4.76 2.52
N ARG A 118 -13.77 -3.63 1.97
CA ARG A 118 -14.39 -2.32 2.24
C ARG A 118 -15.82 -2.25 1.75
N LEU A 119 -16.09 -2.72 0.54
CA LEU A 119 -17.44 -2.75 -0.03
C LEU A 119 -18.39 -3.62 0.81
N TYR A 120 -17.95 -4.79 1.23
CA TYR A 120 -18.74 -5.66 2.10
C TYR A 120 -19.01 -5.03 3.47
N ALA A 121 -18.00 -4.38 4.08
CA ALA A 121 -18.15 -3.69 5.35
C ALA A 121 -19.14 -2.52 5.25
N GLU A 122 -19.06 -1.73 4.19
CA GLU A 122 -20.01 -0.64 3.93
C GLU A 122 -21.44 -1.16 3.73
N ALA A 123 -21.61 -2.22 2.95
CA ALA A 123 -22.92 -2.83 2.74
C ALA A 123 -23.50 -3.38 4.04
N ALA A 124 -22.70 -4.03 4.87
CA ALA A 124 -23.11 -4.53 6.18
C ALA A 124 -23.51 -3.40 7.13
N ARG A 125 -22.73 -2.31 7.18
CA ARG A 125 -23.05 -1.11 7.99
C ARG A 125 -24.36 -0.48 7.54
N ARG A 126 -24.58 -0.31 6.25
CA ARG A 126 -25.83 0.26 5.72
C ARG A 126 -27.03 -0.59 6.06
N ARG A 127 -26.93 -1.94 5.94
CA ARG A 127 -28.01 -2.84 6.34
C ARG A 127 -28.33 -2.75 7.83
N ALA A 128 -27.30 -2.63 8.70
CA ALA A 128 -27.48 -2.47 10.13
C ALA A 128 -28.16 -1.14 10.47
N GLU A 129 -27.76 -0.04 9.83
CA GLU A 129 -28.37 1.29 9.99
C GLU A 129 -29.84 1.29 9.55
N GLU A 130 -30.16 0.66 8.42
CA GLU A 130 -31.54 0.51 7.93
C GLU A 130 -32.41 -0.36 8.85
N ALA A 131 -31.83 -1.43 9.41
CA ALA A 131 -32.53 -2.26 10.37
C ALA A 131 -32.82 -1.52 11.68
N LEU A 132 -31.86 -0.74 12.17
CA LEU A 132 -32.02 0.08 13.36
C LEU A 132 -33.10 1.17 13.13
N ALA A 133 -33.06 1.85 12.00
CA ALA A 133 -34.04 2.87 11.67
C ALA A 133 -35.48 2.29 11.61
N ARG A 134 -35.64 1.09 11.04
CA ARG A 134 -36.93 0.38 11.03
C ARG A 134 -37.39 -0.02 12.42
N TYR A 135 -36.46 -0.43 13.29
CA TYR A 135 -36.75 -0.76 14.68
C TYR A 135 -37.23 0.48 15.45
N ASP A 136 -36.52 1.59 15.33
CA ASP A 136 -36.84 2.85 15.99
C ASP A 136 -38.19 3.41 15.52
N GLU A 137 -38.47 3.34 14.23
CA GLU A 137 -39.75 3.76 13.66
C GLU A 137 -40.91 2.93 14.24
N LYS A 138 -40.74 1.60 14.28
CA LYS A 138 -41.74 0.69 14.84
C LYS A 138 -42.00 0.95 16.32
N HIS A 139 -40.97 1.29 17.10
CA HIS A 139 -41.10 1.52 18.55
C HIS A 139 -41.50 2.95 18.90
N ARG A 140 -41.31 3.93 18.01
CA ARG A 140 -41.78 5.30 18.20
C ARG A 140 -43.30 5.38 18.37
N TYR A 141 -44.04 4.58 17.62
CA TYR A 141 -45.51 4.50 17.72
C TYR A 141 -45.99 3.76 18.96
N SER A 142 -45.20 2.87 19.57
CA SER A 142 -45.62 2.14 20.79
C SER A 142 -45.55 3.00 22.04
N HIS A 143 -44.76 4.10 22.05
CA HIS A 143 -44.65 5.03 23.18
C HIS A 143 -45.60 6.23 23.09
N SER A 144 -46.31 6.41 22.01
CA SER A 144 -47.23 7.51 21.77
C SER A 144 -48.71 7.18 21.97
N LYS A 145 -49.06 5.98 22.48
CA LYS A 145 -50.45 5.71 22.91
C LYS A 145 -50.71 6.46 24.21
N PRO A 146 -51.71 7.35 24.26
CA PRO A 146 -52.14 7.95 25.52
C PRO A 146 -52.60 6.82 26.47
N ILE A 147 -52.18 6.90 27.70
CA ILE A 147 -52.81 6.11 28.77
C ILE A 147 -54.22 6.66 28.86
N GLU A 148 -55.22 5.92 28.34
CA GLU A 148 -56.59 6.19 28.66
C GLU A 148 -56.75 5.86 30.15
N ASN A 149 -56.71 6.91 30.96
CA ASN A 149 -57.20 6.82 32.34
C ASN A 149 -58.71 6.63 32.23
N GLU A 150 -59.17 5.40 32.40
CA GLU A 150 -60.53 5.13 32.80
C GLU A 150 -60.71 5.70 34.20
N ALA A 151 -61.16 6.94 34.29
CA ALA A 151 -61.79 7.46 35.47
C ALA A 151 -63.18 6.87 35.51
N GLY A 152 -63.37 5.82 36.29
CA GLY A 152 -64.67 5.27 36.67
C GLY A 152 -65.33 6.10 37.76
#